data_3b15b51ed999050b6159b8339c5f053a
#
_entry.id   3b15b51ed999050b6159b8339c5f053a
#
_cell.length_a   1.000
_cell.length_b   1.000
_cell.length_c   1.000
_cell.angle_alpha   90.00
_cell.angle_beta   90.00
_cell.angle_gamma   90.00
#
_symmetry.space_group_name_H-M   'P 1'
#
loop_
_entity.id
_entity.type
_entity.pdbx_description
1 polymer ?
#
loop_
_entity_poly.entity_id
_entity_poly.type
_entity_poly.pdbx_seq_one_letter_code
_entity_poly.pdbx_strand_id
1 'polypeptide(L)'
;MSRPSKTGTVNDHIRIIASCLAPSMKSLGEGYRALVIGATGAIGSGFVSVLRTDPNCAEVVEVSRAHFPDFALENEASLIQVSAQISQRGPFSLIVDATGALTIDGRGPEKHLGALDSSHLMRSFQVNAIGPALLLKHFLPRLVSGRAIYAKLSARVGSISDNKKGGWYGYRASKAALNMFLQT
;
A
#
# COMPACT_ATOMS: atom_id res chain seq x y z
N MET A 1 58.85 -17.72 -11.82
CA MET A 1 57.51 -17.72 -12.45
C MET A 1 56.48 -17.85 -11.36
N SER A 2 56.01 -16.71 -10.87
CA SER A 2 55.01 -16.59 -9.79
C SER A 2 53.60 -16.45 -10.38
N ARG A 3 52.67 -17.30 -9.92
CA ARG A 3 51.25 -17.22 -10.28
C ARG A 3 50.56 -16.03 -9.56
N PRO A 4 49.69 -15.26 -10.22
CA PRO A 4 48.91 -14.25 -9.54
C PRO A 4 47.77 -14.90 -8.76
N SER A 5 47.61 -14.48 -7.50
CA SER A 5 46.49 -14.86 -6.61
C SER A 5 45.19 -14.21 -7.08
N LYS A 6 44.17 -15.03 -7.38
CA LYS A 6 42.80 -14.59 -7.58
C LYS A 6 42.14 -14.45 -6.19
N THR A 7 42.12 -13.27 -5.64
CA THR A 7 41.20 -12.90 -4.56
C THR A 7 40.09 -12.04 -5.14
N GLY A 8 39.14 -12.68 -5.81
CA GLY A 8 37.84 -12.07 -6.07
C GLY A 8 37.01 -12.18 -4.79
N THR A 9 36.71 -11.05 -4.16
CA THR A 9 35.95 -11.01 -2.92
C THR A 9 34.49 -11.41 -3.16
N VAL A 10 33.95 -12.26 -2.30
CA VAL A 10 32.55 -12.74 -2.30
C VAL A 10 31.53 -11.59 -2.40
N ASN A 11 31.90 -10.38 -1.99
CA ASN A 11 31.09 -9.17 -2.08
C ASN A 11 30.78 -8.70 -3.51
N ASP A 12 31.66 -8.92 -4.48
CA ASP A 12 31.44 -8.44 -5.85
C ASP A 12 30.40 -9.30 -6.59
N HIS A 13 30.36 -10.60 -6.29
CA HIS A 13 29.34 -11.50 -6.84
C HIS A 13 27.95 -11.24 -6.27
N ILE A 14 27.84 -10.88 -4.98
CA ILE A 14 26.57 -10.52 -4.34
C ILE A 14 26.02 -9.20 -4.91
N ARG A 15 26.86 -8.21 -5.19
CA ARG A 15 26.43 -6.97 -5.83
C ARG A 15 25.92 -7.17 -7.26
N ILE A 16 26.57 -8.01 -8.04
CA ILE A 16 26.14 -8.31 -9.42
C ILE A 16 24.80 -9.04 -9.44
N ILE A 17 24.57 -9.99 -8.53
CA ILE A 17 23.30 -10.73 -8.41
C ILE A 17 22.19 -9.80 -7.91
N ALA A 18 22.45 -8.89 -6.96
CA ALA A 18 21.48 -7.93 -6.49
C ALA A 18 21.07 -6.92 -7.57
N SER A 19 22.00 -6.48 -8.42
CA SER A 19 21.68 -5.57 -9.54
C SER A 19 20.91 -6.26 -10.67
N CYS A 20 21.09 -7.56 -10.87
CA CYS A 20 20.32 -8.34 -11.86
C CYS A 20 18.92 -8.72 -11.40
N LEU A 21 18.63 -8.65 -10.09
CA LEU A 21 17.35 -9.03 -9.49
C LEU A 21 16.54 -7.84 -8.95
N ALA A 22 17.03 -6.61 -9.07
CA ALA A 22 16.29 -5.44 -8.67
C ALA A 22 15.00 -5.34 -9.53
N PRO A 23 13.81 -5.40 -8.90
CA PRO A 23 12.57 -5.26 -9.65
C PRO A 23 12.54 -3.87 -10.29
N SER A 24 12.18 -3.82 -11.57
CA SER A 24 12.10 -2.57 -12.31
C SER A 24 10.72 -2.41 -12.92
N MET A 25 10.07 -1.29 -12.62
CA MET A 25 8.76 -0.92 -13.17
C MET A 25 8.92 -0.25 -14.55
N LYS A 26 9.57 -0.94 -15.49
CA LYS A 26 9.84 -0.44 -16.86
C LYS A 26 8.62 0.12 -17.56
N SER A 27 7.43 -0.39 -17.24
CA SER A 27 6.17 0.07 -17.81
C SER A 27 5.76 1.49 -17.42
N LEU A 28 6.37 2.06 -16.36
CA LEU A 28 6.13 3.43 -15.90
C LEU A 28 7.12 4.44 -16.50
N GLY A 29 8.14 3.95 -17.24
CA GLY A 29 9.20 4.79 -17.80
C GLY A 29 10.29 5.13 -16.78
N GLU A 30 11.30 5.85 -17.24
CA GLU A 30 12.40 6.34 -16.42
C GLU A 30 12.00 7.61 -15.66
N GLY A 31 12.52 7.77 -14.45
CA GLY A 31 12.29 8.95 -13.63
C GLY A 31 10.88 9.04 -13.03
N TYR A 32 10.13 7.92 -12.95
CA TYR A 32 8.80 7.94 -12.36
C TYR A 32 8.85 8.24 -10.86
N ARG A 33 7.78 8.85 -10.34
CA ARG A 33 7.59 9.09 -8.90
C ARG A 33 6.52 8.15 -8.35
N ALA A 34 6.79 7.59 -7.17
CA ALA A 34 5.87 6.71 -6.47
C ALA A 34 5.42 7.33 -5.13
N LEU A 35 4.16 7.09 -4.78
CA LEU A 35 3.59 7.39 -3.48
C LEU A 35 3.17 6.09 -2.80
N VAL A 36 3.59 5.90 -1.54
CA VAL A 36 3.16 4.76 -0.71
C VAL A 36 2.37 5.28 0.49
N ILE A 37 1.08 4.97 0.55
CA ILE A 37 0.20 5.31 1.66
C ILE A 37 0.11 4.10 2.60
N GLY A 38 0.31 4.30 3.90
CA GLY A 38 0.52 3.22 4.86
C GLY A 38 1.96 2.71 4.87
N ALA A 39 2.92 3.57 4.55
CA ALA A 39 4.33 3.27 4.31
C ALA A 39 5.05 2.59 5.50
N THR A 40 4.60 2.79 6.73
CA THR A 40 5.21 2.19 7.94
C THR A 40 4.61 0.83 8.31
N GLY A 41 3.53 0.40 7.65
CA GLY A 41 2.97 -0.95 7.82
C GLY A 41 3.88 -2.01 7.19
N ALA A 42 3.73 -3.28 7.61
CA ALA A 42 4.58 -4.38 7.12
C ALA A 42 4.63 -4.49 5.59
N ILE A 43 3.49 -4.36 4.91
CA ILE A 43 3.43 -4.43 3.44
C ILE A 43 3.91 -3.11 2.82
N GLY A 44 3.46 -1.97 3.37
CA GLY A 44 3.85 -0.65 2.85
C GLY A 44 5.36 -0.42 2.90
N SER A 45 6.03 -0.78 4.00
CA SER A 45 7.48 -0.68 4.12
C SER A 45 8.23 -1.58 3.12
N GLY A 46 7.66 -2.76 2.82
CA GLY A 46 8.17 -3.63 1.76
C GLY A 46 8.13 -2.95 0.38
N PHE A 47 7.01 -2.30 0.05
CA PHE A 47 6.92 -1.51 -1.20
C PHE A 47 7.92 -0.36 -1.23
N VAL A 48 8.04 0.41 -0.15
CA VAL A 48 9.04 1.49 -0.05
C VAL A 48 10.45 0.96 -0.31
N SER A 49 10.81 -0.13 0.35
CA SER A 49 12.14 -0.76 0.19
C SER A 49 12.41 -1.16 -1.26
N VAL A 50 11.46 -1.84 -1.91
CA VAL A 50 11.59 -2.29 -3.29
C VAL A 50 11.65 -1.12 -4.27
N LEU A 51 10.77 -0.13 -4.12
CA LEU A 51 10.72 1.03 -5.01
C LEU A 51 11.97 1.90 -4.92
N ARG A 52 12.59 2.00 -3.74
CA ARG A 52 13.87 2.71 -3.56
C ARG A 52 15.06 2.04 -4.25
N THR A 53 14.96 0.75 -4.56
CA THR A 53 15.99 0.01 -5.30
C THR A 53 15.73 -0.02 -6.80
N ASP A 54 14.56 0.44 -7.27
CA ASP A 54 14.27 0.53 -8.71
C ASP A 54 15.04 1.69 -9.35
N PRO A 55 15.95 1.44 -10.30
CA PRO A 55 16.72 2.49 -10.94
C PRO A 55 15.87 3.48 -11.76
N ASN A 56 14.66 3.10 -12.13
CA ASN A 56 13.73 3.97 -12.85
C ASN A 56 12.88 4.86 -11.92
N CYS A 57 12.88 4.61 -10.61
CA CYS A 57 12.14 5.41 -9.63
C CYS A 57 12.97 6.61 -9.19
N ALA A 58 12.56 7.81 -9.55
CA ALA A 58 13.24 9.04 -9.15
C ALA A 58 12.98 9.40 -7.68
N GLU A 59 11.78 9.10 -7.17
CA GLU A 59 11.38 9.47 -5.82
C GLU A 59 10.29 8.55 -5.28
N VAL A 60 10.41 8.18 -4.00
CA VAL A 60 9.36 7.50 -3.22
C VAL A 60 8.88 8.44 -2.12
N VAL A 61 7.64 8.88 -2.23
CA VAL A 61 6.97 9.68 -1.20
C VAL A 61 6.22 8.75 -0.27
N GLU A 62 6.36 8.96 1.04
CA GLU A 62 5.76 8.13 2.06
C GLU A 62 4.68 8.88 2.83
N VAL A 63 3.50 8.27 2.96
CA VAL A 63 2.40 8.76 3.79
C VAL A 63 2.09 7.73 4.87
N SER A 64 2.21 8.16 6.11
CA SER A 64 1.85 7.40 7.30
C SER A 64 1.70 8.34 8.49
N ARG A 65 1.22 7.84 9.62
CA ARG A 65 1.14 8.61 10.89
C ARG A 65 2.50 9.06 11.41
N ALA A 66 3.59 8.38 11.03
CA ALA A 66 4.94 8.83 11.38
C ALA A 66 5.38 10.09 10.60
N HIS A 67 4.90 10.25 9.38
CA HIS A 67 5.21 11.40 8.52
C HIS A 67 4.17 12.53 8.65
N PHE A 68 2.92 12.15 8.93
CA PHE A 68 1.77 13.04 9.09
C PHE A 68 0.99 12.58 10.34
N PRO A 69 1.27 13.12 11.53
CA PRO A 69 0.69 12.64 12.79
C PRO A 69 -0.84 12.63 12.82
N ASP A 70 -1.47 13.61 12.17
CA ASP A 70 -2.93 13.75 12.10
C ASP A 70 -3.57 12.87 11.00
N PHE A 71 -2.78 12.12 10.24
CA PHE A 71 -3.30 11.27 9.17
C PHE A 71 -4.16 10.13 9.71
N ALA A 72 -5.47 10.22 9.47
CA ALA A 72 -6.45 9.25 9.94
C ALA A 72 -7.46 8.91 8.84
N LEU A 73 -7.66 7.63 8.57
CA LEU A 73 -8.61 7.14 7.55
C LEU A 73 -10.05 7.48 7.88
N GLU A 74 -10.33 7.75 9.15
CA GLU A 74 -11.65 8.12 9.67
C GLU A 74 -11.96 9.61 9.56
N ASN A 75 -10.96 10.41 9.22
CA ASN A 75 -11.07 11.86 9.15
C ASN A 75 -10.76 12.35 7.72
N GLU A 76 -11.81 12.61 6.93
CA GLU A 76 -11.64 13.06 5.55
C GLU A 76 -10.85 14.38 5.45
N ALA A 77 -11.01 15.29 6.42
CA ALA A 77 -10.27 16.55 6.42
C ALA A 77 -8.75 16.30 6.49
N SER A 78 -8.30 15.30 7.26
CA SER A 78 -6.88 14.93 7.31
C SER A 78 -6.38 14.38 5.98
N LEU A 79 -7.22 13.64 5.27
CA LEU A 79 -6.87 13.10 3.94
C LEU A 79 -6.71 14.23 2.91
N ILE A 80 -7.62 15.21 2.94
CA ILE A 80 -7.54 16.40 2.10
C ILE A 80 -6.24 17.17 2.37
N GLN A 81 -5.95 17.42 3.65
CA GLN A 81 -4.75 18.15 4.08
C GLN A 81 -3.47 17.46 3.60
N VAL A 82 -3.34 16.15 3.85
CA VAL A 82 -2.16 15.37 3.43
C VAL A 82 -2.04 15.34 1.90
N SER A 83 -3.15 15.14 1.18
CA SER A 83 -3.15 15.19 -0.29
C SER A 83 -2.69 16.54 -0.83
N ALA A 84 -3.08 17.66 -0.18
CA ALA A 84 -2.63 18.99 -0.55
C ALA A 84 -1.12 19.19 -0.28
N GLN A 85 -0.63 18.75 0.89
CA GLN A 85 0.78 18.87 1.27
C GLN A 85 1.71 18.11 0.33
N ILE A 86 1.33 16.90 -0.10
CA ILE A 86 2.17 16.10 -1.02
C ILE A 86 2.05 16.55 -2.48
N SER A 87 1.10 17.42 -2.83
CA SER A 87 0.88 17.87 -4.21
C SER A 87 2.13 18.49 -4.84
N GLN A 88 2.96 19.14 -4.04
CA GLN A 88 4.23 19.74 -4.47
C GLN A 88 5.28 18.70 -4.91
N ARG A 89 5.14 17.45 -4.47
CA ARG A 89 6.04 16.33 -4.80
C ARG A 89 5.51 15.46 -5.94
N GLY A 90 4.30 15.70 -6.41
CA GLY A 90 3.68 15.02 -7.54
C GLY A 90 4.00 15.70 -8.89
N PRO A 91 3.32 15.28 -9.96
CA PRO A 91 2.38 14.17 -9.98
C PRO A 91 3.09 12.81 -9.92
N PHE A 92 2.33 11.74 -9.57
CA PHE A 92 2.86 10.39 -9.37
C PHE A 92 2.47 9.46 -10.52
N SER A 93 3.37 8.58 -10.93
CA SER A 93 3.06 7.51 -11.89
C SER A 93 2.56 6.24 -11.19
N LEU A 94 2.87 6.10 -9.90
CA LEU A 94 2.45 4.98 -9.07
C LEU A 94 1.96 5.48 -7.71
N ILE A 95 0.75 5.09 -7.32
CA ILE A 95 0.27 5.22 -5.94
C ILE A 95 -0.04 3.82 -5.43
N VAL A 96 0.60 3.44 -4.32
CA VAL A 96 0.32 2.20 -3.60
C VAL A 96 -0.39 2.54 -2.30
N ASP A 97 -1.67 2.18 -2.19
CA ASP A 97 -2.43 2.28 -0.94
C ASP A 97 -2.37 0.93 -0.20
N ALA A 98 -1.46 0.84 0.77
CA ALA A 98 -1.24 -0.31 1.64
C ALA A 98 -1.99 -0.17 2.99
N THR A 99 -2.99 0.72 3.08
CA THR A 99 -3.78 0.91 4.29
C THR A 99 -4.79 -0.22 4.53
N GLY A 100 -5.28 -0.32 5.75
CA GLY A 100 -6.23 -1.33 6.20
C GLY A 100 -5.70 -2.16 7.35
N ALA A 101 -6.58 -2.77 8.12
CA ALA A 101 -6.24 -3.54 9.29
C ALA A 101 -7.15 -4.76 9.47
N LEU A 102 -6.56 -5.89 9.88
CA LEU A 102 -7.31 -7.08 10.30
C LEU A 102 -7.74 -6.97 11.77
N THR A 103 -6.83 -6.49 12.61
CA THR A 103 -7.07 -6.22 14.03
C THR A 103 -7.28 -4.72 14.21
N ILE A 104 -8.38 -4.32 14.82
CA ILE A 104 -8.78 -2.93 15.03
C ILE A 104 -9.07 -2.75 16.51
N ASP A 105 -8.46 -1.73 17.12
CA ASP A 105 -8.60 -1.39 18.52
C ASP A 105 -8.35 -2.62 19.46
N GLY A 106 -7.33 -3.42 19.11
CA GLY A 106 -6.95 -4.63 19.83
C GLY A 106 -7.85 -5.85 19.61
N ARG A 107 -8.95 -5.72 18.85
CA ARG A 107 -9.88 -6.80 18.56
C ARG A 107 -9.62 -7.39 17.17
N GLY A 108 -9.45 -8.70 17.12
CA GLY A 108 -9.41 -9.45 15.87
C GLY A 108 -10.80 -9.64 15.25
N PRO A 109 -10.86 -10.21 14.02
CA PRO A 109 -12.12 -10.42 13.33
C PRO A 109 -12.98 -11.49 14.00
N GLU A 110 -14.30 -11.34 13.89
CA GLU A 110 -15.32 -12.18 14.54
C GLU A 110 -15.27 -13.62 14.02
N LYS A 111 -15.32 -14.60 14.92
CA LYS A 111 -15.27 -16.03 14.58
C LYS A 111 -16.64 -16.68 14.46
N HIS A 112 -17.68 -16.10 15.08
CA HIS A 112 -19.06 -16.60 15.08
C HIS A 112 -20.06 -15.44 15.16
N LEU A 113 -21.33 -15.68 14.79
CA LEU A 113 -22.38 -14.65 14.74
C LEU A 113 -22.59 -13.92 16.08
N GLY A 114 -22.52 -14.65 17.20
CA GLY A 114 -22.67 -14.05 18.52
C GLY A 114 -21.55 -13.08 18.94
N ALA A 115 -20.46 -13.01 18.17
CA ALA A 115 -19.38 -12.05 18.38
C ALA A 115 -19.57 -10.73 17.61
N LEU A 116 -20.65 -10.61 16.85
CA LEU A 116 -20.94 -9.38 16.11
C LEU A 116 -21.23 -8.23 17.08
N ASP A 117 -20.59 -7.11 16.80
CA ASP A 117 -20.72 -5.88 17.56
C ASP A 117 -20.79 -4.69 16.58
N SER A 118 -21.84 -3.88 16.72
CA SER A 118 -22.14 -2.80 15.78
C SER A 118 -21.01 -1.78 15.69
N SER A 119 -20.41 -1.40 16.82
CA SER A 119 -19.33 -0.42 16.86
C SER A 119 -18.06 -0.97 16.19
N HIS A 120 -17.72 -2.23 16.44
CA HIS A 120 -16.57 -2.88 15.80
C HIS A 120 -16.77 -3.07 14.29
N LEU A 121 -17.99 -3.41 13.85
CA LEU A 121 -18.34 -3.48 12.43
C LEU A 121 -18.17 -2.12 11.75
N MET A 122 -18.73 -1.04 12.34
CA MET A 122 -18.56 0.31 11.81
C MET A 122 -17.08 0.70 11.70
N ARG A 123 -16.26 0.40 12.72
CA ARG A 123 -14.81 0.63 12.67
C ARG A 123 -14.14 -0.17 11.57
N SER A 124 -14.54 -1.42 11.37
CA SER A 124 -13.99 -2.27 10.29
C SER A 124 -14.28 -1.68 8.91
N PHE A 125 -15.51 -1.21 8.68
CA PHE A 125 -15.88 -0.54 7.43
C PHE A 125 -15.15 0.79 7.26
N GLN A 126 -15.04 1.59 8.33
CA GLN A 126 -14.35 2.87 8.29
C GLN A 126 -12.89 2.72 7.86
N VAL A 127 -12.17 1.76 8.44
CA VAL A 127 -10.72 1.56 8.18
C VAL A 127 -10.48 0.82 6.87
N ASN A 128 -11.31 -0.17 6.51
CA ASN A 128 -11.02 -1.09 5.41
C ASN A 128 -11.80 -0.81 4.12
N ALA A 129 -12.82 0.05 4.14
CA ALA A 129 -13.65 0.36 2.99
C ALA A 129 -13.80 1.87 2.76
N ILE A 130 -14.39 2.59 3.72
CA ILE A 130 -14.74 4.01 3.57
C ILE A 130 -13.47 4.86 3.47
N GLY A 131 -12.54 4.73 4.42
CA GLY A 131 -11.28 5.46 4.40
C GLY A 131 -10.49 5.26 3.12
N PRO A 132 -10.26 4.01 2.66
CA PRO A 132 -9.66 3.74 1.35
C PRO A 132 -10.41 4.32 0.15
N ALA A 133 -11.74 4.34 0.17
CA ALA A 133 -12.52 5.00 -0.89
C ALA A 133 -12.30 6.52 -0.90
N LEU A 134 -12.22 7.14 0.29
CA LEU A 134 -11.89 8.56 0.42
C LEU A 134 -10.44 8.85 0.02
N LEU A 135 -9.49 7.94 0.32
CA LEU A 135 -8.14 8.04 -0.22
C LEU A 135 -8.15 8.03 -1.75
N LEU A 136 -8.86 7.10 -2.37
CA LEU A 136 -9.00 7.07 -3.83
C LEU A 136 -9.52 8.41 -4.35
N LYS A 137 -10.59 8.96 -3.76
CA LYS A 137 -11.18 10.26 -4.13
C LYS A 137 -10.16 11.40 -4.13
N HIS A 138 -9.32 11.51 -3.09
CA HIS A 138 -8.42 12.65 -2.90
C HIS A 138 -7.02 12.45 -3.51
N PHE A 139 -6.58 11.21 -3.72
CA PHE A 139 -5.24 10.91 -4.20
C PHE A 139 -5.19 10.48 -5.67
N LEU A 140 -6.28 9.98 -6.25
CA LEU A 140 -6.36 9.67 -7.68
C LEU A 140 -6.02 10.90 -8.57
N PRO A 141 -6.47 12.15 -8.24
CA PRO A 141 -6.08 13.34 -8.98
C PRO A 141 -4.60 13.71 -8.89
N ARG A 142 -3.82 13.02 -8.07
CA ARG A 142 -2.36 13.21 -7.93
C ARG A 142 -1.56 12.33 -8.91
N LEU A 143 -2.23 11.49 -9.69
CA LEU A 143 -1.58 10.73 -10.75
C LEU A 143 -1.23 11.62 -11.94
N VAL A 144 -0.17 11.23 -12.67
CA VAL A 144 0.16 11.84 -13.95
C VAL A 144 -0.95 11.59 -14.99
N SER A 145 -1.10 12.48 -15.95
CA SER A 145 -1.90 12.22 -17.13
C SER A 145 -1.23 11.12 -17.96
N GLY A 146 -2.03 10.22 -18.54
CA GLY A 146 -1.55 9.11 -19.34
C GLY A 146 -1.36 7.83 -18.52
N ARG A 147 -0.23 7.16 -18.66
CA ARG A 147 -0.01 5.86 -18.01
C ARG A 147 0.36 6.02 -16.53
N ALA A 148 -0.56 5.65 -15.67
CA ALA A 148 -0.39 5.66 -14.24
C ALA A 148 -1.08 4.44 -13.59
N ILE A 149 -0.68 4.12 -12.35
CA ILE A 149 -1.22 3.01 -11.58
C ILE A 149 -1.62 3.51 -10.19
N TYR A 150 -2.88 3.26 -9.81
CA TYR A 150 -3.32 3.28 -8.43
C TYR A 150 -3.55 1.84 -7.97
N ALA A 151 -2.70 1.34 -7.09
CA ALA A 151 -2.76 -0.01 -6.56
C ALA A 151 -3.29 0.00 -5.12
N LYS A 152 -4.42 -0.67 -4.88
CA LYS A 152 -4.99 -0.84 -3.54
C LYS A 152 -4.92 -2.29 -3.10
N LEU A 153 -4.40 -2.52 -1.90
CA LEU A 153 -4.37 -3.86 -1.32
C LEU A 153 -5.73 -4.25 -0.77
N SER A 154 -6.33 -5.27 -1.38
CA SER A 154 -7.52 -5.92 -0.86
C SER A 154 -7.15 -7.24 -0.15
N ALA A 155 -8.09 -8.16 -0.05
CA ALA A 155 -7.87 -9.48 0.51
C ALA A 155 -8.74 -10.51 -0.21
N ARG A 156 -8.23 -11.71 -0.41
CA ARG A 156 -8.98 -12.84 -0.99
C ARG A 156 -10.31 -13.09 -0.26
N VAL A 157 -10.31 -12.90 1.06
CA VAL A 157 -11.51 -13.10 1.90
C VAL A 157 -12.63 -12.10 1.62
N GLY A 158 -12.39 -11.02 0.88
CA GLY A 158 -13.42 -10.11 0.35
C GLY A 158 -14.22 -10.68 -0.83
N SER A 159 -13.83 -11.84 -1.37
CA SER A 159 -14.61 -12.55 -2.40
C SER A 159 -15.82 -13.24 -1.77
N ILE A 160 -17.03 -12.93 -2.26
CA ILE A 160 -18.27 -13.56 -1.81
C ILE A 160 -18.32 -15.04 -2.23
N SER A 161 -17.96 -15.33 -3.47
CA SER A 161 -17.98 -16.68 -4.04
C SER A 161 -16.93 -17.63 -3.45
N ASP A 162 -15.77 -17.08 -2.99
CA ASP A 162 -14.70 -17.84 -2.35
C ASP A 162 -14.96 -18.15 -0.87
N ASN A 163 -16.03 -17.57 -0.28
CA ASN A 163 -16.33 -17.75 1.13
C ASN A 163 -16.91 -19.14 1.45
N LYS A 164 -16.03 -20.09 1.78
CA LYS A 164 -16.41 -21.47 2.20
C LYS A 164 -16.22 -21.68 3.70
N LYS A 165 -15.35 -20.90 4.36
CA LYS A 165 -14.98 -21.11 5.77
C LYS A 165 -15.83 -20.34 6.77
N GLY A 166 -16.51 -19.27 6.32
CA GLY A 166 -17.24 -18.36 7.23
C GLY A 166 -16.32 -17.58 8.16
N GLY A 167 -16.89 -16.99 9.21
CA GLY A 167 -16.20 -16.12 10.18
C GLY A 167 -15.68 -14.83 9.56
N TRP A 168 -15.04 -13.99 10.38
CA TRP A 168 -14.42 -12.72 9.98
C TRP A 168 -15.40 -11.76 9.30
N TYR A 169 -16.61 -11.68 9.83
CA TYR A 169 -17.74 -11.03 9.18
C TYR A 169 -17.45 -9.59 8.79
N GLY A 170 -17.04 -8.77 9.74
CA GLY A 170 -16.74 -7.35 9.51
C GLY A 170 -15.59 -7.17 8.53
N TYR A 171 -14.51 -7.95 8.66
CA TYR A 171 -13.37 -7.86 7.76
C TYR A 171 -13.71 -8.31 6.34
N ARG A 172 -14.40 -9.47 6.17
CA ARG A 172 -14.84 -9.94 4.83
C ARG A 172 -15.77 -8.94 4.17
N ALA A 173 -16.80 -8.48 4.90
CA ALA A 173 -17.77 -7.55 4.39
C ALA A 173 -17.14 -6.20 3.99
N SER A 174 -16.23 -5.66 4.82
CA SER A 174 -15.53 -4.42 4.50
C SER A 174 -14.60 -4.57 3.28
N LYS A 175 -13.94 -5.73 3.10
CA LYS A 175 -13.10 -5.98 1.92
C LYS A 175 -13.94 -6.23 0.65
N ALA A 176 -15.13 -6.81 0.76
CA ALA A 176 -16.08 -6.89 -0.35
C ALA A 176 -16.58 -5.50 -0.77
N ALA A 177 -16.92 -4.66 0.21
CA ALA A 177 -17.30 -3.26 -0.05
C ALA A 177 -16.14 -2.47 -0.70
N LEU A 178 -14.90 -2.64 -0.21
CA LEU A 178 -13.73 -2.05 -0.84
C LEU A 178 -13.58 -2.48 -2.31
N ASN A 179 -13.73 -3.78 -2.61
CA ASN A 179 -13.65 -4.28 -3.97
C ASN A 179 -14.71 -3.61 -4.88
N MET A 180 -15.91 -3.38 -4.35
CA MET A 180 -16.97 -2.68 -5.09
C MET A 180 -16.62 -1.22 -5.36
N PHE A 181 -16.10 -0.48 -4.38
CA PHE A 181 -15.64 0.90 -4.59
C PHE A 181 -14.55 1.01 -5.66
N LEU A 182 -13.66 0.02 -5.74
CA LEU A 182 -12.57 0.02 -6.72
C LEU A 182 -13.04 -0.40 -8.12
N GLN A 183 -14.12 -1.17 -8.21
CA GLN A 183 -14.70 -1.64 -9.47
C GLN A 183 -15.58 -0.57 -10.13
N THR A 184 -16.19 0.32 -9.34
CA THR A 184 -17.08 1.40 -9.82
C THR A 184 -16.30 2.58 -10.39
#